data_d2922539acf314a11f919f28882d7103
#
_entry.id   d2922539acf314a11f919f28882d7103
#
_cell.length_a   1.000
_cell.length_b   1.000
_cell.length_c   1.000
_cell.angle_alpha   90.00
_cell.angle_beta   90.00
_cell.angle_gamma   90.00
#
_symmetry.space_group_name_H-M   'P 1'
#
loop_
_entity.id
_entity.type
_entity.pdbx_description
1 polymer ?
#
loop_
_entity_poly.entity_id
_entity_poly.type
_entity_poly.pdbx_seq_one_letter_code
_entity_poly.pdbx_strand_id
1 'polypeptide(L)'
;MEYGLIVAQGIRHIPRLKELMETYHDLPDLVRGLCQDLLKHIESLSEQIAELEKGLRVRAREDDVASRLMTIPGIGAICATAMEALAPSAETFSKGRDFAAWIGLTPKQNSSGGKDRLGQISRMGQRDLRRLLVLGATAVVRWARRYGAPAGSWLARMVSKKPPKLIAVALANKMARIAWALMAHGGVYQAPASGTA
;
A
#
# COMPACT_ATOMS: atom_id res chain seq x y z
N MET A 1 -8.18 -5.33 32.66
CA MET A 1 -6.75 -5.71 32.70
C MET A 1 -6.51 -6.37 34.03
N GLU A 2 -6.75 -7.68 34.07
CA GLU A 2 -6.87 -8.42 35.31
C GLU A 2 -5.53 -8.66 36.04
N TYR A 3 -4.41 -8.69 35.29
CA TYR A 3 -3.10 -8.98 35.86
C TYR A 3 -2.12 -7.79 35.83
N GLY A 4 -2.57 -6.59 35.48
CA GLY A 4 -1.73 -5.39 35.46
C GLY A 4 -0.64 -5.33 34.39
N LEU A 5 -0.51 -6.37 33.55
CA LEU A 5 0.46 -6.41 32.46
C LEU A 5 -0.05 -5.57 31.29
N ILE A 6 0.59 -4.44 31.07
CA ILE A 6 0.21 -3.49 30.00
C ILE A 6 1.36 -3.36 29.03
N VAL A 7 1.09 -3.67 27.75
CA VAL A 7 2.02 -3.49 26.64
C VAL A 7 1.33 -2.69 25.54
N ALA A 8 2.07 -1.83 24.89
CA ALA A 8 1.53 -1.07 23.76
C ALA A 8 1.12 -2.02 22.62
N GLN A 9 0.07 -1.65 21.88
CA GLN A 9 -0.46 -2.46 20.79
C GLN A 9 0.50 -2.52 19.60
N GLY A 10 0.65 -3.70 19.04
CA GLY A 10 1.39 -3.94 17.79
C GLY A 10 2.52 -4.96 17.92
N ILE A 11 2.86 -5.57 16.78
CA ILE A 11 3.83 -6.67 16.66
C ILE A 11 5.22 -6.33 17.24
N ARG A 12 5.61 -5.06 17.18
CA ARG A 12 6.89 -4.55 17.72
C ARG A 12 7.02 -4.71 19.23
N HIS A 13 5.91 -4.83 19.93
CA HIS A 13 5.87 -4.89 21.39
C HIS A 13 5.75 -6.33 21.93
N ILE A 14 5.69 -7.33 21.04
CA ILE A 14 5.67 -8.74 21.43
C ILE A 14 6.90 -9.15 22.26
N PRO A 15 8.14 -8.74 21.90
CA PRO A 15 9.30 -9.07 22.75
C PRO A 15 9.15 -8.55 24.18
N ARG A 16 8.61 -7.34 24.33
CA ARG A 16 8.36 -6.75 25.65
C ARG A 16 7.29 -7.50 26.44
N LEU A 17 6.27 -8.03 25.74
CA LEU A 17 5.27 -8.89 26.38
C LEU A 17 5.90 -10.19 26.91
N LYS A 18 6.80 -10.81 26.14
CA LYS A 18 7.53 -12.03 26.57
C LYS A 18 8.35 -11.76 27.84
N GLU A 19 9.14 -10.69 27.85
CA GLU A 19 9.95 -10.29 29.02
C GLU A 19 9.08 -10.09 30.26
N LEU A 20 7.95 -9.37 30.11
CA LEU A 20 7.02 -9.14 31.22
C LEU A 20 6.40 -10.44 31.75
N MET A 21 6.06 -11.38 30.87
CA MET A 21 5.52 -12.69 31.27
C MET A 21 6.54 -13.56 32.00
N GLU A 22 7.82 -13.43 31.67
CA GLU A 22 8.90 -14.17 32.33
C GLU A 22 9.21 -13.58 33.74
N THR A 23 9.13 -12.27 33.87
CA THR A 23 9.45 -11.57 35.13
C THR A 23 8.29 -11.49 36.12
N TYR A 24 7.04 -11.65 35.66
CA TYR A 24 5.86 -11.53 36.50
C TYR A 24 5.46 -12.87 37.09
N HIS A 25 5.74 -13.06 38.39
CA HIS A 25 5.55 -14.35 39.09
C HIS A 25 4.10 -14.67 39.45
N ASP A 26 3.23 -13.67 39.59
CA ASP A 26 1.81 -13.86 40.01
C ASP A 26 0.87 -14.23 38.87
N LEU A 27 1.39 -14.52 37.66
CA LEU A 27 0.56 -14.95 36.55
C LEU A 27 0.19 -16.43 36.71
N PRO A 28 -1.10 -16.79 36.72
CA PRO A 28 -1.54 -18.19 36.83
C PRO A 28 -0.93 -19.03 35.70
N ASP A 29 -0.52 -20.25 36.02
CA ASP A 29 0.15 -21.17 35.09
C ASP A 29 -0.66 -21.41 33.80
N LEU A 30 -1.97 -21.56 33.93
CA LEU A 30 -2.87 -21.71 32.79
C LEU A 30 -2.79 -20.51 31.85
N VAL A 31 -2.82 -19.30 32.41
CA VAL A 31 -2.75 -18.05 31.61
C VAL A 31 -1.40 -17.91 30.93
N ARG A 32 -0.34 -18.23 31.67
CA ARG A 32 1.03 -18.27 31.17
C ARG A 32 1.18 -19.23 29.99
N GLY A 33 0.66 -20.45 30.13
CA GLY A 33 0.67 -21.48 29.10
C GLY A 33 -0.06 -21.03 27.83
N LEU A 34 -1.29 -20.52 27.97
CA LEU A 34 -2.08 -20.03 26.84
C LEU A 34 -1.39 -18.86 26.11
N CYS A 35 -0.81 -17.92 26.86
CA CYS A 35 -0.08 -16.80 26.26
C CYS A 35 1.17 -17.29 25.51
N GLN A 36 1.92 -18.24 26.06
CA GLN A 36 3.07 -18.84 25.40
C GLN A 36 2.69 -19.52 24.08
N ASP A 37 1.59 -20.27 24.07
CA ASP A 37 1.12 -20.94 22.86
C ASP A 37 0.67 -19.93 21.78
N LEU A 38 -0.02 -18.84 22.17
CA LEU A 38 -0.35 -17.76 21.25
C LEU A 38 0.89 -17.07 20.71
N LEU A 39 1.90 -16.84 21.53
CA LEU A 39 3.17 -16.24 21.10
C LEU A 39 3.90 -17.13 20.10
N LYS A 40 4.00 -18.45 20.36
CA LYS A 40 4.57 -19.42 19.40
C LYS A 40 3.81 -19.40 18.07
N HIS A 41 2.47 -19.34 18.13
CA HIS A 41 1.66 -19.27 16.92
C HIS A 41 1.93 -17.99 16.11
N ILE A 42 2.03 -16.84 16.77
CA ILE A 42 2.38 -15.57 16.12
C ILE A 42 3.79 -15.65 15.48
N GLU A 43 4.76 -16.28 16.13
CA GLU A 43 6.10 -16.48 15.57
C GLU A 43 6.05 -17.34 14.31
N SER A 44 5.39 -18.50 14.39
CA SER A 44 5.24 -19.40 13.23
C SER A 44 4.57 -18.69 12.04
N LEU A 45 3.49 -17.94 12.28
CA LEU A 45 2.83 -17.16 11.22
C LEU A 45 3.75 -16.07 10.65
N SER A 46 4.55 -15.43 11.50
CA SER A 46 5.49 -14.40 11.06
C SER A 46 6.59 -14.96 10.15
N GLU A 47 7.11 -16.16 10.49
CA GLU A 47 8.08 -16.87 9.65
C GLU A 47 7.48 -17.28 8.31
N GLN A 48 6.26 -17.82 8.31
CA GLN A 48 5.55 -18.16 7.06
C GLN A 48 5.31 -16.94 6.17
N ILE A 49 4.90 -15.82 6.76
CA ILE A 49 4.73 -14.54 6.02
C ILE A 49 6.07 -14.09 5.42
N ALA A 50 7.17 -14.14 6.18
CA ALA A 50 8.48 -13.75 5.69
C ALA A 50 8.96 -14.63 4.52
N GLU A 51 8.73 -15.93 4.59
CA GLU A 51 9.07 -16.86 3.50
C GLU A 51 8.24 -16.59 2.24
N LEU A 52 6.93 -16.40 2.39
CA LEU A 52 6.05 -16.04 1.27
C LEU A 52 6.45 -14.70 0.63
N GLU A 53 6.77 -13.69 1.45
CA GLU A 53 7.25 -12.40 0.94
C GLU A 53 8.58 -12.54 0.18
N LYS A 54 9.50 -13.40 0.66
CA LYS A 54 10.75 -13.68 -0.03
C LYS A 54 10.50 -14.31 -1.39
N GLY A 55 9.64 -15.33 -1.45
CA GLY A 55 9.24 -15.97 -2.71
C GLY A 55 8.60 -14.99 -3.70
N LEU A 56 7.70 -14.13 -3.23
CA LEU A 56 7.08 -13.09 -4.06
C LEU A 56 8.10 -12.07 -4.59
N ARG A 57 9.11 -11.70 -3.80
CA ARG A 57 10.17 -10.77 -4.24
C ARG A 57 11.05 -11.38 -5.32
N VAL A 58 11.37 -12.67 -5.23
CA VAL A 58 12.12 -13.39 -6.26
C VAL A 58 11.29 -13.41 -7.54
N ARG A 59 10.07 -13.91 -7.49
CA ARG A 59 9.16 -13.97 -8.64
C ARG A 59 8.97 -12.61 -9.31
N ALA A 60 8.77 -11.55 -8.53
CA ALA A 60 8.57 -10.21 -9.08
C ALA A 60 9.81 -9.64 -9.80
N ARG A 61 11.01 -10.15 -9.52
CA ARG A 61 12.24 -9.77 -10.24
C ARG A 61 12.44 -10.55 -11.53
N GLU A 62 11.96 -11.79 -11.57
CA GLU A 62 12.05 -12.68 -12.71
C GLU A 62 10.97 -12.39 -13.75
N ASP A 63 9.86 -11.80 -13.33
CA ASP A 63 8.75 -11.43 -14.20
C ASP A 63 8.96 -10.04 -14.81
N ASP A 64 8.92 -9.97 -16.14
CA ASP A 64 9.14 -8.73 -16.90
C ASP A 64 8.10 -7.64 -16.62
N VAL A 65 6.85 -8.01 -16.41
CA VAL A 65 5.76 -7.06 -16.15
C VAL A 65 5.88 -6.53 -14.73
N ALA A 66 6.03 -7.44 -13.75
CA ALA A 66 6.17 -7.05 -12.36
C ALA A 66 7.44 -6.20 -12.12
N SER A 67 8.58 -6.57 -12.75
CA SER A 67 9.82 -5.79 -12.64
C SER A 67 9.67 -4.37 -13.18
N ARG A 68 8.99 -4.19 -14.31
CA ARG A 68 8.66 -2.86 -14.87
C ARG A 68 7.73 -2.08 -13.94
N LEU A 69 6.71 -2.71 -13.39
CA LEU A 69 5.79 -2.07 -12.44
C LEU A 69 6.49 -1.61 -11.16
N MET A 70 7.48 -2.36 -10.68
CA MET A 70 8.28 -1.97 -9.51
C MET A 70 9.13 -0.72 -9.72
N THR A 71 9.32 -0.25 -10.94
CA THR A 71 9.99 1.03 -11.21
C THR A 71 9.14 2.24 -10.78
N ILE A 72 7.82 2.05 -10.59
CA ILE A 72 6.91 3.10 -10.13
C ILE A 72 7.08 3.31 -8.63
N PRO A 73 7.43 4.52 -8.15
CA PRO A 73 7.54 4.80 -6.73
C PRO A 73 6.27 4.43 -5.96
N GLY A 74 6.41 3.57 -4.95
CA GLY A 74 5.31 3.06 -4.13
C GLY A 74 4.70 1.75 -4.61
N ILE A 75 5.13 1.19 -5.74
CA ILE A 75 4.77 -0.16 -6.16
C ILE A 75 5.92 -1.10 -5.80
N GLY A 76 5.71 -1.96 -4.81
CA GLY A 76 6.64 -3.02 -4.42
C GLY A 76 6.24 -4.36 -5.03
N ALA A 77 7.03 -5.41 -4.75
CA ALA A 77 6.83 -6.76 -5.29
C ALA A 77 5.41 -7.28 -5.11
N ILE A 78 4.83 -7.16 -3.91
CA ILE A 78 3.46 -7.63 -3.62
C ILE A 78 2.43 -6.90 -4.49
N CYS A 79 2.57 -5.59 -4.69
CA CYS A 79 1.62 -4.83 -5.51
C CYS A 79 1.80 -5.15 -7.00
N ALA A 80 3.03 -5.32 -7.45
CA ALA A 80 3.35 -5.64 -8.84
C ALA A 80 2.84 -7.03 -9.23
N THR A 81 3.14 -8.06 -8.44
CA THR A 81 2.63 -9.43 -8.67
C THR A 81 1.11 -9.53 -8.54
N ALA A 82 0.52 -8.77 -7.61
CA ALA A 82 -0.94 -8.72 -7.50
C ALA A 82 -1.58 -8.06 -8.73
N MET A 83 -0.96 -7.05 -9.33
CA MET A 83 -1.46 -6.46 -10.58
C MET A 83 -1.38 -7.45 -11.74
N GLU A 84 -0.27 -8.15 -11.89
CA GLU A 84 -0.11 -9.19 -12.92
C GLU A 84 -1.17 -10.29 -12.78
N ALA A 85 -1.39 -10.77 -11.54
CA ALA A 85 -2.29 -11.89 -11.28
C ALA A 85 -3.78 -11.54 -11.31
N LEU A 86 -4.17 -10.32 -10.94
CA LEU A 86 -5.57 -9.95 -10.71
C LEU A 86 -6.12 -8.96 -11.75
N ALA A 87 -5.27 -8.26 -12.49
CA ALA A 87 -5.73 -7.34 -13.50
C ALA A 87 -6.09 -8.10 -14.80
N PRO A 88 -7.20 -7.74 -15.47
CA PRO A 88 -7.43 -8.18 -16.83
C PRO A 88 -6.32 -7.69 -17.77
N SER A 89 -6.22 -8.29 -18.95
CA SER A 89 -5.29 -7.80 -19.98
C SER A 89 -5.43 -6.29 -20.17
N ALA A 90 -4.30 -5.59 -20.30
CA ALA A 90 -4.26 -4.14 -20.45
C ALA A 90 -5.08 -3.65 -21.66
N GLU A 91 -5.22 -4.49 -22.70
CA GLU A 91 -6.00 -4.23 -23.90
C GLU A 91 -7.50 -4.12 -23.65
N THR A 92 -7.99 -4.68 -22.52
CA THR A 92 -9.40 -4.56 -22.11
C THR A 92 -9.79 -3.11 -21.83
N PHE A 93 -8.81 -2.23 -21.59
CA PHE A 93 -9.03 -0.84 -21.25
C PHE A 93 -8.52 0.08 -22.34
N SER A 94 -9.35 0.99 -22.84
CA SER A 94 -8.97 1.96 -23.88
C SER A 94 -7.92 2.96 -23.37
N LYS A 95 -7.89 3.23 -22.07
CA LYS A 95 -6.98 4.21 -21.45
C LYS A 95 -6.81 3.95 -19.94
N GLY A 96 -5.73 4.43 -19.37
CA GLY A 96 -5.43 4.26 -17.94
C GLY A 96 -6.50 4.82 -16.98
N ARG A 97 -7.38 5.73 -17.43
CA ARG A 97 -8.52 6.20 -16.63
C ARG A 97 -9.55 5.08 -16.40
N ASP A 98 -9.76 4.25 -17.40
CA ASP A 98 -10.72 3.15 -17.33
C ASP A 98 -10.21 2.06 -16.39
N PHE A 99 -8.90 1.77 -16.42
CA PHE A 99 -8.24 0.90 -15.45
C PHE A 99 -8.35 1.45 -14.02
N ALA A 100 -8.10 2.74 -13.81
CA ALA A 100 -8.26 3.36 -12.49
C ALA A 100 -9.73 3.35 -12.01
N ALA A 101 -10.70 3.45 -12.93
CA ALA A 101 -12.12 3.31 -12.64
C ALA A 101 -12.49 1.88 -12.26
N TRP A 102 -11.93 0.90 -12.98
CA TRP A 102 -12.11 -0.53 -12.68
C TRP A 102 -11.56 -0.89 -11.28
N ILE A 103 -10.45 -0.29 -10.85
CA ILE A 103 -9.93 -0.44 -9.48
C ILE A 103 -10.81 0.31 -8.46
N GLY A 104 -11.64 1.26 -8.90
CA GLY A 104 -12.49 2.07 -8.02
C GLY A 104 -11.78 3.25 -7.37
N LEU A 105 -10.74 3.78 -8.02
CA LEU A 105 -9.97 4.95 -7.58
C LEU A 105 -10.48 6.28 -8.17
N THR A 106 -11.47 6.23 -9.06
CA THR A 106 -12.08 7.45 -9.63
C THR A 106 -13.10 8.03 -8.66
N PRO A 107 -13.20 9.37 -8.54
CA PRO A 107 -14.22 10.03 -7.74
C PRO A 107 -15.63 9.75 -8.29
N LYS A 108 -16.61 9.61 -7.41
CA LYS A 108 -18.01 9.66 -7.78
C LYS A 108 -18.34 11.07 -8.25
N GLN A 109 -19.07 11.19 -9.34
CA GLN A 109 -19.53 12.47 -9.86
C GLN A 109 -20.92 12.76 -9.28
N ASN A 110 -21.02 13.84 -8.55
CA ASN A 110 -22.27 14.36 -7.97
C ASN A 110 -22.63 15.69 -8.60
N SER A 111 -22.31 15.86 -9.88
CA SER A 111 -22.52 17.11 -10.62
C SER A 111 -23.99 17.23 -11.03
N SER A 112 -24.57 18.39 -10.81
CA SER A 112 -25.92 18.75 -11.23
C SER A 112 -25.99 20.23 -11.60
N GLY A 113 -26.80 20.59 -12.58
CA GLY A 113 -27.06 21.99 -12.93
C GLY A 113 -25.81 22.79 -13.32
N GLY A 114 -24.85 22.20 -14.04
CA GLY A 114 -23.61 22.87 -14.46
C GLY A 114 -22.55 23.07 -13.38
N LYS A 115 -22.78 22.59 -12.16
CA LYS A 115 -21.82 22.64 -11.05
C LYS A 115 -21.12 21.30 -10.89
N ASP A 116 -19.82 21.24 -11.13
CA ASP A 116 -19.00 20.06 -10.94
C ASP A 116 -18.74 19.80 -9.44
N ARG A 117 -19.29 18.70 -8.91
CA ARG A 117 -19.04 18.23 -7.56
C ARG A 117 -18.44 16.81 -7.59
N LEU A 118 -17.17 16.70 -7.29
CA LEU A 118 -16.49 15.43 -7.13
C LEU A 118 -16.63 14.94 -5.68
N GLY A 119 -17.16 13.73 -5.52
CA GLY A 119 -17.28 13.05 -4.25
C GLY A 119 -16.05 12.24 -3.86
N GLN A 120 -16.23 11.31 -2.93
CA GLN A 120 -15.22 10.31 -2.59
C GLN A 120 -15.01 9.35 -3.76
N ILE A 121 -13.89 8.60 -3.73
CA ILE A 121 -13.64 7.53 -4.71
C ILE A 121 -14.79 6.52 -4.70
N SER A 122 -15.08 5.93 -5.87
CA SER A 122 -16.22 5.04 -6.06
C SER A 122 -16.17 3.82 -5.16
N ARG A 123 -14.97 3.31 -4.84
CA ARG A 123 -14.71 2.07 -4.10
C ARG A 123 -15.32 0.82 -4.74
N MET A 124 -15.87 0.95 -5.91
CA MET A 124 -16.35 -0.18 -6.72
C MET A 124 -15.18 -0.87 -7.40
N GLY A 125 -15.31 -2.16 -7.72
CA GLY A 125 -14.25 -2.91 -8.41
C GLY A 125 -13.19 -3.50 -7.49
N GLN A 126 -11.98 -3.73 -8.02
CA GLN A 126 -10.96 -4.58 -7.37
C GLN A 126 -10.40 -3.97 -6.08
N ARG A 127 -10.86 -4.52 -4.94
CA ARG A 127 -10.57 -4.01 -3.59
C ARG A 127 -9.10 -4.17 -3.21
N ASP A 128 -8.50 -5.32 -3.54
CA ASP A 128 -7.15 -5.65 -3.07
C ASP A 128 -6.11 -4.82 -3.77
N LEU A 129 -6.21 -4.65 -5.09
CA LEU A 129 -5.34 -3.74 -5.85
C LEU A 129 -5.48 -2.29 -5.38
N ARG A 130 -6.72 -1.85 -5.13
CA ARG A 130 -6.95 -0.50 -4.57
C ARG A 130 -6.26 -0.32 -3.22
N ARG A 131 -6.35 -1.32 -2.32
CA ARG A 131 -5.71 -1.29 -1.01
C ARG A 131 -4.19 -1.20 -1.13
N LEU A 132 -3.59 -2.04 -1.97
CA LEU A 132 -2.14 -2.07 -2.18
C LEU A 132 -1.63 -0.75 -2.77
N LEU A 133 -2.30 -0.20 -3.77
CA LEU A 133 -1.95 1.09 -4.37
C LEU A 133 -2.06 2.24 -3.36
N VAL A 134 -3.11 2.28 -2.53
CA VAL A 134 -3.27 3.32 -1.51
C VAL A 134 -2.21 3.19 -0.42
N LEU A 135 -1.83 1.97 -0.04
CA LEU A 135 -0.72 1.73 0.91
C LEU A 135 0.61 2.23 0.35
N GLY A 136 0.94 1.86 -0.89
CA GLY A 136 2.15 2.32 -1.56
C GLY A 136 2.19 3.84 -1.73
N ALA A 137 1.09 4.43 -2.18
CA ALA A 137 0.95 5.89 -2.27
C ALA A 137 1.11 6.58 -0.90
N THR A 138 0.58 5.98 0.17
CA THR A 138 0.73 6.51 1.54
C THR A 138 2.19 6.51 1.96
N ALA A 139 2.95 5.48 1.65
CA ALA A 139 4.38 5.41 1.94
C ALA A 139 5.15 6.53 1.20
N VAL A 140 4.87 6.74 -0.08
CA VAL A 140 5.47 7.82 -0.88
C VAL A 140 5.13 9.20 -0.32
N VAL A 141 3.87 9.44 0.05
CA VAL A 141 3.43 10.72 0.63
C VAL A 141 4.09 10.97 1.99
N ARG A 142 4.22 9.94 2.83
CA ARG A 142 4.92 10.04 4.13
C ARG A 142 6.39 10.39 3.95
N TRP A 143 7.05 9.74 3.00
CA TRP A 143 8.44 10.02 2.66
C TRP A 143 8.61 11.46 2.15
N ALA A 144 7.77 11.88 1.20
CA ALA A 144 7.79 13.22 0.64
C ALA A 144 7.53 14.32 1.68
N ARG A 145 6.70 14.05 2.68
CA ARG A 145 6.47 15.01 3.79
C ARG A 145 7.64 15.11 4.76
N ARG A 146 8.40 14.04 4.92
CA ARG A 146 9.53 14.01 5.85
C ARG A 146 10.82 14.56 5.23
N TYR A 147 11.05 14.24 3.96
CA TYR A 147 12.32 14.51 3.27
C TYR A 147 12.20 15.51 2.12
N GLY A 148 10.98 15.96 1.83
CA GLY A 148 10.68 16.80 0.68
C GLY A 148 10.28 15.99 -0.56
N ALA A 149 9.50 16.62 -1.43
CA ALA A 149 9.21 16.11 -2.76
C ALA A 149 10.07 16.85 -3.79
N PRO A 150 10.36 16.24 -4.96
CA PRO A 150 11.11 16.92 -6.01
C PRO A 150 10.49 18.29 -6.35
N ALA A 151 11.31 19.34 -6.42
CA ALA A 151 10.86 20.69 -6.67
C ALA A 151 10.07 20.76 -8.01
N GLY A 152 9.01 21.56 -8.04
CA GLY A 152 8.15 21.69 -9.23
C GLY A 152 7.24 20.49 -9.52
N SER A 153 7.40 19.34 -8.83
CA SER A 153 6.60 18.16 -9.07
C SER A 153 5.13 18.35 -8.66
N TRP A 154 4.25 17.54 -9.27
CA TRP A 154 2.85 17.47 -8.85
C TRP A 154 2.72 17.12 -7.35
N LEU A 155 3.58 16.22 -6.86
CA LEU A 155 3.55 15.80 -5.46
C LEU A 155 3.92 16.94 -4.51
N ALA A 156 4.94 17.76 -4.85
CA ALA A 156 5.31 18.92 -4.05
C ALA A 156 4.15 19.91 -3.92
N ARG A 157 3.47 20.23 -5.05
CA ARG A 157 2.29 21.10 -5.05
C ARG A 157 1.12 20.56 -4.23
N MET A 158 0.95 19.23 -4.21
CA MET A 158 -0.12 18.60 -3.43
C MET A 158 0.20 18.59 -1.94
N VAL A 159 1.44 18.28 -1.57
CA VAL A 159 1.89 18.20 -0.16
C VAL A 159 1.75 19.55 0.54
N SER A 160 1.95 20.66 -0.16
CA SER A 160 1.80 22.02 0.40
C SER A 160 0.34 22.44 0.60
N LYS A 161 -0.62 21.84 -0.11
CA LYS A 161 -2.01 22.38 -0.17
C LYS A 161 -3.08 21.42 0.36
N LYS A 162 -2.80 20.11 0.46
CA LYS A 162 -3.87 19.12 0.68
C LYS A 162 -3.55 18.16 1.84
N PRO A 163 -4.58 17.62 2.49
CA PRO A 163 -4.41 16.63 3.55
C PRO A 163 -3.74 15.34 3.04
N PRO A 164 -2.91 14.64 3.86
CA PRO A 164 -2.14 13.47 3.43
C PRO A 164 -2.98 12.34 2.83
N LYS A 165 -4.14 12.03 3.44
CA LYS A 165 -5.03 10.96 2.95
C LYS A 165 -5.58 11.27 1.54
N LEU A 166 -5.91 12.53 1.28
CA LEU A 166 -6.39 12.96 -0.04
C LEU A 166 -5.28 12.81 -1.08
N ILE A 167 -4.06 13.23 -0.74
CA ILE A 167 -2.89 13.10 -1.61
C ILE A 167 -2.61 11.64 -1.93
N ALA A 168 -2.64 10.76 -0.92
CA ALA A 168 -2.40 9.32 -1.10
C ALA A 168 -3.41 8.69 -2.07
N VAL A 169 -4.69 9.02 -1.95
CA VAL A 169 -5.71 8.51 -2.87
C VAL A 169 -5.53 9.06 -4.29
N ALA A 170 -5.22 10.34 -4.44
CA ALA A 170 -4.96 10.96 -5.75
C ALA A 170 -3.69 10.39 -6.39
N LEU A 171 -2.64 10.13 -5.59
CA LEU A 171 -1.42 9.47 -6.05
C LEU A 171 -1.68 8.02 -6.45
N ALA A 172 -2.46 7.26 -5.68
CA ALA A 172 -2.86 5.90 -6.03
C ALA A 172 -3.58 5.82 -7.38
N ASN A 173 -4.48 6.77 -7.66
CA ASN A 173 -5.11 6.90 -8.98
C ASN A 173 -4.08 7.16 -10.09
N LYS A 174 -3.12 8.07 -9.84
CA LYS A 174 -2.05 8.35 -10.80
C LYS A 174 -1.17 7.12 -11.02
N MET A 175 -0.80 6.40 -9.95
CA MET A 175 -0.02 5.16 -10.03
C MET A 175 -0.75 4.08 -10.84
N ALA A 176 -2.06 3.89 -10.63
CA ALA A 176 -2.86 2.96 -11.42
C ALA A 176 -2.82 3.26 -12.92
N ARG A 177 -2.92 4.54 -13.28
CA ARG A 177 -2.86 4.97 -14.68
C ARG A 177 -1.49 4.76 -15.31
N ILE A 178 -0.42 4.99 -14.55
CA ILE A 178 0.96 4.74 -14.99
C ILE A 178 1.19 3.24 -15.12
N ALA A 179 0.74 2.44 -14.14
CA ALA A 179 0.85 0.99 -14.18
C ALA A 179 0.17 0.40 -15.42
N TRP A 180 -1.04 0.84 -15.73
CA TRP A 180 -1.72 0.45 -16.97
C TRP A 180 -0.89 0.80 -18.21
N ALA A 181 -0.31 2.00 -18.29
CA ALA A 181 0.50 2.41 -19.43
C ALA A 181 1.74 1.52 -19.62
N LEU A 182 2.41 1.13 -18.51
CA LEU A 182 3.54 0.21 -18.56
C LEU A 182 3.14 -1.22 -18.91
N MET A 183 1.95 -1.68 -18.50
CA MET A 183 1.42 -2.97 -18.92
C MET A 183 1.01 -2.99 -20.41
N ALA A 184 0.39 -1.91 -20.89
CA ALA A 184 -0.10 -1.82 -22.26
C ALA A 184 1.00 -1.55 -23.30
N HIS A 185 1.97 -0.71 -22.97
CA HIS A 185 2.95 -0.19 -23.93
C HIS A 185 4.41 -0.58 -23.60
N GLY A 186 4.63 -1.25 -22.48
CA GLY A 186 5.98 -1.60 -22.03
C GLY A 186 6.76 -0.39 -21.47
N GLY A 187 8.08 -0.55 -21.38
CA GLY A 187 8.99 0.48 -20.86
C GLY A 187 9.10 0.49 -19.34
N VAL A 188 9.76 1.51 -18.80
CA VAL A 188 9.99 1.73 -17.38
C VAL A 188 9.49 3.11 -16.97
N TYR A 189 9.17 3.27 -15.68
CA TYR A 189 8.74 4.57 -15.17
C TYR A 189 9.87 5.60 -15.27
N GLN A 190 9.56 6.71 -15.92
CA GLN A 190 10.43 7.88 -15.95
C GLN A 190 9.79 9.00 -15.12
N ALA A 191 10.53 9.48 -14.11
CA ALA A 191 10.07 10.64 -13.37
C ALA A 191 9.93 11.81 -14.32
N PRO A 192 8.83 12.62 -14.24
CA PRO A 192 8.74 13.84 -15.02
C PRO A 192 9.97 14.71 -14.76
N ALA A 193 10.60 15.18 -15.81
CA ALA A 193 11.68 16.16 -15.66
C ALA A 193 11.16 17.31 -14.78
N SER A 194 11.93 17.69 -13.78
CA SER A 194 11.65 18.89 -12.98
C SER A 194 11.68 20.05 -13.96
N GLY A 195 10.49 20.50 -14.38
CA GLY A 195 10.39 21.63 -15.31
C GLY A 195 11.11 22.81 -14.67
N THR A 196 12.16 23.26 -15.32
CA THR A 196 12.64 24.63 -15.22
C THR A 196 11.46 25.51 -15.56
N ALA A 197 10.84 26.13 -14.55
CA ALA A 197 9.91 27.22 -14.74
C ALA A 197 10.70 28.47 -15.01
#